data_0cdaef64a376f9b6b7dd31cf3d9d94ff
#
_entry.id   0cdaef64a376f9b6b7dd31cf3d9d94ff
#
_cell.length_a   1.000
_cell.length_b   1.000
_cell.length_c   1.000
_cell.angle_alpha   90.00
_cell.angle_beta   90.00
_cell.angle_gamma   90.00
#
_symmetry.space_group_name_H-M   'P 1'
#
loop_
_entity.id
_entity.type
_entity.pdbx_description
1 polymer ?
#
loop_
_entity_poly.entity_id
_entity_poly.type
_entity_poly.pdbx_seq_one_letter_code
_entity_poly.pdbx_strand_id
1 'polypeptide(L)'
;MKNFLLCLGMLILLFQSADASLTRSAQRETAGIVPAALYDISVTIDPEGLKYSGHEKVTFTNRQQKSTNYLLFFIYPNDPALTKSKDPFLTVSNVKADGVAVKTEEKGPSFRIYLPEALQTSKTVTVEFDFQAIIPQQSGTKDLFSEAMDQLSSILNPTGKQPDYGIFSSNKDILNLGLWYVALSKFDQDGWDEEAYAGIGDVSYFDPSSFNVRITAPAAYQVVTTGSSIKKVPAKEGKLEHQVESKLTRDFVIELSKQFEQKSAIRGQTSIRSFYLTKHRGSGEKVLDTALRAFEYFYQEFGPYPYTELDVVEAPLYGGAGGVEFPGLVTVSSMLYKEDEMGYNTSTLEQLLNQSPAFDQLLEFVVAHEVAHQWWNAVVGSNSKKYPFIDEAMANYSAVLYFEHYYGREAAEKQMAMQMKINYQMHRMLGGSDQPVLLPASAYNGPLEYSAIVYGKGALGFDSIRKEMGDEAFFAAIKKYYKKFSFQTAGPYDFKEVAQSIQPRNKEKLEVMFKHWMEEEHGDEDIGQGSLEALLATIMEGNSTDNTIDEQQLMKEFEKLLDQIQTPPQ
;
A
#
# COMPACT_ATOMS: atom_id res chain seq x y z
N MET A 1 -29.65 36.40 22.14
CA MET A 1 -28.45 35.81 22.79
C MET A 1 -28.71 34.47 23.50
N LYS A 2 -29.75 34.35 24.37
CA LYS A 2 -30.02 33.06 25.06
C LYS A 2 -30.35 31.89 24.11
N ASN A 3 -31.10 32.10 23.04
CA ASN A 3 -31.47 31.04 22.09
C ASN A 3 -30.31 30.62 21.16
N PHE A 4 -29.34 31.50 20.92
CA PHE A 4 -28.16 31.20 20.13
C PHE A 4 -27.15 30.32 20.91
N LEU A 5 -27.01 30.56 22.20
CA LEU A 5 -26.20 29.74 23.11
C LEU A 5 -26.80 28.36 23.38
N LEU A 6 -28.13 28.21 23.35
CA LEU A 6 -28.79 26.90 23.45
C LEU A 6 -28.59 26.04 22.18
N CYS A 7 -28.67 26.65 20.99
CA CYS A 7 -28.40 25.94 19.73
C CYS A 7 -26.92 25.53 19.62
N LEU A 8 -25.98 26.36 20.04
CA LEU A 8 -24.57 26.05 20.06
C LEU A 8 -24.23 24.92 21.05
N GLY A 9 -24.85 24.94 22.24
CA GLY A 9 -24.71 23.88 23.24
C GLY A 9 -25.32 22.54 22.79
N MET A 10 -26.44 22.55 22.06
CA MET A 10 -27.04 21.35 21.46
C MET A 10 -26.21 20.80 20.31
N LEU A 11 -25.60 21.66 19.47
CA LEU A 11 -24.68 21.22 18.40
C LEU A 11 -23.43 20.54 19.00
N ILE A 12 -22.83 21.12 20.04
CA ILE A 12 -21.65 20.54 20.71
C ILE A 12 -22.00 19.20 21.38
N LEU A 13 -23.18 19.07 22.00
CA LEU A 13 -23.63 17.81 22.58
C LEU A 13 -24.00 16.75 21.54
N LEU A 14 -24.47 17.14 20.36
CA LEU A 14 -24.71 16.21 19.24
C LEU A 14 -23.40 15.71 18.63
N PHE A 15 -22.39 16.58 18.50
CA PHE A 15 -21.04 16.15 18.05
C PHE A 15 -20.36 15.23 19.09
N GLN A 16 -20.44 15.53 20.38
CA GLN A 16 -19.89 14.67 21.43
C GLN A 16 -20.62 13.32 21.56
N SER A 17 -21.93 13.26 21.29
CA SER A 17 -22.69 12.02 21.31
C SER A 17 -22.46 11.16 20.06
N ALA A 18 -22.22 11.78 18.90
CA ALA A 18 -21.80 11.09 17.68
C ALA A 18 -20.42 10.46 17.84
N ASP A 19 -19.43 11.22 18.33
CA ASP A 19 -18.08 10.72 18.61
C ASP A 19 -18.08 9.54 19.59
N ALA A 20 -18.85 9.61 20.68
CA ALA A 20 -18.95 8.53 21.65
C ALA A 20 -19.62 7.26 21.10
N SER A 21 -20.52 7.38 20.11
CA SER A 21 -21.15 6.23 19.45
C SER A 21 -20.20 5.55 18.45
N LEU A 22 -19.40 6.34 17.74
CA LEU A 22 -18.38 5.88 16.78
C LEU A 22 -17.28 5.08 17.47
N THR A 23 -16.82 5.53 18.64
CA THR A 23 -15.83 4.84 19.48
C THR A 23 -16.25 3.45 19.90
N ARG A 24 -17.50 3.32 20.35
CA ARG A 24 -18.06 2.04 20.80
C ARG A 24 -18.22 1.06 19.63
N SER A 25 -18.36 1.55 18.41
CA SER A 25 -18.46 0.76 17.19
C SER A 25 -17.12 0.10 16.84
N ALA A 26 -16.05 0.88 16.70
CA ALA A 26 -14.71 0.39 16.35
C ALA A 26 -14.14 -0.60 17.41
N GLN A 27 -14.31 -0.28 18.70
CA GLN A 27 -13.89 -1.20 19.79
C GLN A 27 -14.71 -2.50 19.86
N ARG A 28 -15.96 -2.49 19.38
CA ARG A 28 -16.79 -3.70 19.31
C ARG A 28 -16.41 -4.62 18.17
N GLU A 29 -15.91 -4.07 17.06
CA GLU A 29 -15.53 -4.87 15.87
C GLU A 29 -14.25 -5.66 16.08
N THR A 30 -13.32 -5.16 16.90
CA THR A 30 -12.09 -5.89 17.26
C THR A 30 -12.24 -6.79 18.49
N ALA A 31 -13.34 -6.63 19.25
CA ALA A 31 -13.57 -7.39 20.48
C ALA A 31 -13.75 -8.89 20.18
N GLY A 32 -12.82 -9.70 20.67
CA GLY A 32 -12.85 -11.15 20.52
C GLY A 32 -12.05 -11.71 19.35
N ILE A 33 -11.48 -10.84 18.49
CA ILE A 33 -10.54 -11.29 17.47
C ILE A 33 -9.20 -11.61 18.13
N VAL A 34 -8.72 -12.81 17.90
CA VAL A 34 -7.44 -13.28 18.45
C VAL A 34 -6.38 -13.18 17.37
N PRO A 35 -5.26 -12.47 17.61
CA PRO A 35 -4.18 -12.33 16.64
C PRO A 35 -3.59 -13.69 16.26
N ALA A 36 -3.14 -13.85 15.02
CA ALA A 36 -2.53 -15.08 14.53
C ALA A 36 -1.21 -15.38 15.26
N ALA A 37 -0.41 -14.36 15.48
CA ALA A 37 0.85 -14.45 16.24
C ALA A 37 1.01 -13.22 17.16
N LEU A 38 1.87 -13.39 18.17
CA LEU A 38 2.34 -12.29 19.04
C LEU A 38 3.84 -12.14 18.81
N TYR A 39 4.25 -10.95 18.39
CA TYR A 39 5.65 -10.58 18.22
C TYR A 39 6.10 -9.73 19.40
N ASP A 40 7.26 -10.06 20.00
CA ASP A 40 8.00 -9.24 20.95
C ASP A 40 9.40 -9.03 20.37
N ILE A 41 9.65 -7.83 19.86
CA ILE A 41 10.87 -7.51 19.12
C ILE A 41 11.62 -6.39 19.84
N SER A 42 12.92 -6.55 20.04
CA SER A 42 13.82 -5.47 20.44
C SER A 42 14.85 -5.26 19.34
N VAL A 43 14.97 -4.02 18.86
CA VAL A 43 15.89 -3.67 17.78
C VAL A 43 16.68 -2.42 18.13
N THR A 44 17.97 -2.43 17.82
CA THR A 44 18.85 -1.26 17.87
C THR A 44 19.27 -0.91 16.45
N ILE A 45 18.94 0.31 16.03
CA ILE A 45 19.24 0.81 14.69
C ILE A 45 20.42 1.77 14.78
N ASP A 46 21.39 1.58 13.90
CA ASP A 46 22.51 2.47 13.64
C ASP A 46 22.36 3.06 12.23
N PRO A 47 21.65 4.19 12.09
CA PRO A 47 21.36 4.77 10.76
C PRO A 47 22.61 5.23 10.03
N GLU A 48 23.65 5.70 10.74
CA GLU A 48 24.89 6.15 10.12
C GLU A 48 25.73 4.96 9.62
N GLY A 49 25.69 3.85 10.35
CA GLY A 49 26.36 2.61 9.95
C GLY A 49 25.52 1.74 9.00
N LEU A 50 24.32 2.19 8.63
CA LEU A 50 23.36 1.46 7.79
C LEU A 50 23.17 0.01 8.22
N LYS A 51 22.89 -0.19 9.51
CA LYS A 51 22.71 -1.53 10.10
C LYS A 51 21.77 -1.50 11.29
N TYR A 52 21.23 -2.67 11.59
CA TYR A 52 20.49 -2.89 12.82
C TYR A 52 20.72 -4.30 13.35
N SER A 53 20.44 -4.50 14.63
CA SER A 53 20.48 -5.81 15.27
C SER A 53 19.44 -5.89 16.36
N GLY A 54 18.97 -7.09 16.64
CA GLY A 54 17.92 -7.26 17.61
C GLY A 54 17.68 -8.69 18.03
N HIS A 55 16.64 -8.83 18.82
CA HIS A 55 16.08 -10.10 19.27
C HIS A 55 14.60 -10.13 18.95
N GLU A 56 14.13 -11.23 18.41
CA GLU A 56 12.74 -11.44 18.04
C GLU A 56 12.22 -12.71 18.72
N LYS A 57 11.02 -12.59 19.28
CA LYS A 57 10.28 -13.68 19.88
C LYS A 57 8.88 -13.70 19.30
N VAL A 58 8.49 -14.84 18.73
CA VAL A 58 7.19 -15.05 18.09
C VAL A 58 6.45 -16.17 18.81
N THR A 59 5.25 -15.86 19.29
CA THR A 59 4.35 -16.86 19.86
C THR A 59 3.22 -17.13 18.89
N PHE A 60 3.15 -18.36 18.40
CA PHE A 60 2.18 -18.81 17.41
C PHE A 60 1.28 -19.90 17.98
N THR A 61 -0.04 -19.78 17.73
CA THR A 61 -1.03 -20.79 18.07
C THR A 61 -1.60 -21.41 16.80
N ASN A 62 -1.44 -22.72 16.63
CA ASN A 62 -2.04 -23.42 15.51
C ASN A 62 -3.56 -23.49 15.68
N ARG A 63 -4.32 -22.77 14.85
CA ARG A 63 -5.79 -22.78 14.83
C ARG A 63 -6.38 -23.63 13.73
N GLN A 64 -5.53 -24.24 12.89
CA GLN A 64 -5.96 -25.09 11.80
C GLN A 64 -6.12 -26.54 12.25
N GLN A 65 -6.91 -27.32 11.52
CA GLN A 65 -7.07 -28.76 11.78
C GLN A 65 -5.82 -29.58 11.37
N LYS A 66 -4.89 -28.96 10.67
CA LYS A 66 -3.64 -29.56 10.20
C LYS A 66 -2.52 -29.30 11.20
N SER A 67 -1.80 -30.33 11.62
CA SER A 67 -0.57 -30.18 12.42
C SER A 67 0.60 -29.76 11.54
N THR A 68 1.62 -29.12 12.15
CA THR A 68 2.87 -28.77 11.48
C THR A 68 4.08 -29.17 12.35
N ASN A 69 5.17 -29.61 11.73
CA ASN A 69 6.42 -29.93 12.39
C ASN A 69 7.50 -28.85 12.21
N TYR A 70 7.16 -27.72 11.58
CA TYR A 70 7.99 -26.54 11.43
C TYR A 70 7.13 -25.26 11.43
N LEU A 71 7.74 -24.12 11.73
CA LEU A 71 7.20 -22.81 11.40
C LEU A 71 7.95 -22.28 10.17
N LEU A 72 7.21 -21.65 9.25
CA LEU A 72 7.76 -21.01 8.07
C LEU A 72 7.78 -19.50 8.28
N PHE A 73 8.95 -18.91 8.08
CA PHE A 73 9.14 -17.47 8.05
C PHE A 73 9.70 -17.03 6.71
N PHE A 74 9.54 -15.74 6.39
CA PHE A 74 10.23 -15.09 5.29
C PHE A 74 11.19 -14.03 5.83
N ILE A 75 12.40 -14.03 5.29
CA ILE A 75 13.42 -12.98 5.50
C ILE A 75 13.45 -12.15 4.23
N TYR A 76 12.51 -11.21 4.09
CA TYR A 76 12.36 -10.40 2.89
C TYR A 76 13.59 -9.54 2.54
N PRO A 77 14.38 -9.02 3.50
CA PRO A 77 15.68 -8.43 3.19
C PRO A 77 16.62 -9.34 2.38
N ASN A 78 16.42 -10.66 2.41
CA ASN A 78 17.21 -11.64 1.66
C ASN A 78 16.54 -12.09 0.35
N ASP A 79 15.40 -11.51 -0.01
CA ASP A 79 14.71 -11.85 -1.26
C ASP A 79 15.34 -11.08 -2.44
N PRO A 80 15.99 -11.79 -3.40
CA PRO A 80 16.56 -11.13 -4.58
C PRO A 80 15.51 -10.48 -5.48
N ALA A 81 14.25 -10.90 -5.39
CA ALA A 81 13.17 -10.27 -6.13
C ALA A 81 12.80 -8.89 -5.53
N LEU A 82 13.02 -8.68 -4.24
CA LEU A 82 12.81 -7.42 -3.55
C LEU A 82 14.05 -6.51 -3.59
N THR A 83 15.19 -7.00 -3.12
CA THR A 83 16.38 -6.18 -2.87
C THR A 83 17.39 -6.13 -4.03
N LYS A 84 17.15 -6.92 -5.09
CA LYS A 84 18.04 -7.06 -6.25
C LYS A 84 19.47 -7.52 -5.89
N SER A 85 19.67 -8.02 -4.68
CA SER A 85 20.95 -8.57 -4.20
C SER A 85 20.90 -10.10 -4.15
N LYS A 86 22.06 -10.72 -4.40
CA LYS A 86 22.26 -12.16 -4.15
C LYS A 86 22.85 -12.41 -2.77
N ASP A 87 23.46 -11.40 -2.16
CA ASP A 87 24.03 -11.48 -0.82
C ASP A 87 22.95 -11.18 0.22
N PRO A 88 22.88 -11.95 1.30
CA PRO A 88 21.88 -11.75 2.35
C PRO A 88 22.14 -10.44 3.10
N PHE A 89 21.10 -9.66 3.31
CA PHE A 89 21.14 -8.46 4.15
C PHE A 89 20.87 -8.75 5.63
N LEU A 90 20.13 -9.82 5.94
CA LEU A 90 19.77 -10.19 7.31
C LEU A 90 20.25 -11.61 7.62
N THR A 91 20.86 -11.78 8.77
CA THR A 91 21.30 -13.09 9.31
C THR A 91 20.62 -13.38 10.63
N VAL A 92 20.22 -14.65 10.81
CA VAL A 92 19.56 -15.15 12.03
C VAL A 92 20.49 -16.10 12.79
N SER A 93 20.47 -16.04 14.12
CA SER A 93 21.28 -16.88 14.99
C SER A 93 20.56 -17.22 16.29
N ASN A 94 21.11 -18.16 17.08
CA ASN A 94 20.63 -18.53 18.42
C ASN A 94 19.16 -18.98 18.47
N VAL A 95 18.70 -19.69 17.42
CA VAL A 95 17.30 -20.08 17.26
C VAL A 95 16.88 -21.15 18.27
N LYS A 96 15.77 -20.87 18.97
CA LYS A 96 15.17 -21.80 19.94
C LYS A 96 13.65 -21.89 19.73
N ALA A 97 13.08 -23.05 20.02
CA ALA A 97 11.65 -23.29 20.17
C ALA A 97 11.39 -23.74 21.62
N ASP A 98 10.50 -23.04 22.33
CA ASP A 98 10.20 -23.26 23.76
C ASP A 98 11.47 -23.36 24.63
N GLY A 99 12.47 -22.50 24.34
CA GLY A 99 13.75 -22.42 25.05
C GLY A 99 14.78 -23.48 24.65
N VAL A 100 14.47 -24.42 23.74
CA VAL A 100 15.39 -25.47 23.26
C VAL A 100 15.92 -25.11 21.89
N ALA A 101 17.24 -25.21 21.70
CA ALA A 101 17.88 -25.00 20.39
C ALA A 101 17.35 -26.01 19.35
N VAL A 102 17.00 -25.54 18.17
CA VAL A 102 16.36 -26.33 17.13
C VAL A 102 17.08 -26.23 15.80
N LYS A 103 16.79 -27.19 14.89
CA LYS A 103 17.28 -27.16 13.51
C LYS A 103 16.54 -26.08 12.73
N THR A 104 17.29 -25.40 11.85
CA THR A 104 16.76 -24.45 10.88
C THR A 104 17.17 -24.80 9.47
N GLU A 105 16.46 -24.27 8.50
CA GLU A 105 16.78 -24.40 7.08
C GLU A 105 16.45 -23.09 6.38
N GLU A 106 17.42 -22.54 5.65
CA GLU A 106 17.24 -21.36 4.81
C GLU A 106 17.25 -21.77 3.34
N LYS A 107 16.29 -21.26 2.57
CA LYS A 107 16.23 -21.46 1.11
C LYS A 107 15.72 -20.18 0.45
N GLY A 108 16.64 -19.37 -0.11
CA GLY A 108 16.31 -18.03 -0.56
C GLY A 108 15.77 -17.20 0.62
N PRO A 109 14.64 -16.50 0.47
CA PRO A 109 14.04 -15.77 1.57
C PRO A 109 13.30 -16.65 2.59
N SER A 110 13.03 -17.93 2.28
CA SER A 110 12.33 -18.85 3.19
C SER A 110 13.21 -19.31 4.32
N PHE A 111 12.72 -19.23 5.55
CA PHE A 111 13.38 -19.64 6.76
C PHE A 111 12.47 -20.59 7.57
N ARG A 112 12.85 -21.87 7.64
CA ARG A 112 12.12 -22.91 8.38
C ARG A 112 12.76 -23.16 9.73
N ILE A 113 11.94 -23.15 10.79
CA ILE A 113 12.31 -23.53 12.16
C ILE A 113 11.62 -24.84 12.48
N TYR A 114 12.37 -25.94 12.56
CA TYR A 114 11.84 -27.28 12.85
C TYR A 114 11.50 -27.41 14.33
N LEU A 115 10.29 -27.87 14.63
CA LEU A 115 9.83 -28.06 15.99
C LEU A 115 10.26 -29.42 16.54
N PRO A 116 10.58 -29.54 17.84
CA PRO A 116 10.89 -30.84 18.47
C PRO A 116 9.76 -31.86 18.34
N GLU A 117 8.52 -31.38 18.40
CA GLU A 117 7.30 -32.16 18.23
C GLU A 117 6.33 -31.42 17.32
N ALA A 118 5.49 -32.18 16.60
CA ALA A 118 4.48 -31.59 15.72
C ALA A 118 3.46 -30.75 16.50
N LEU A 119 3.28 -29.50 16.10
CA LEU A 119 2.34 -28.55 16.70
C LEU A 119 0.90 -28.92 16.31
N GLN A 120 0.18 -29.51 17.23
CA GLN A 120 -1.23 -29.92 17.03
C GLN A 120 -2.17 -28.70 17.07
N THR A 121 -3.40 -28.90 16.57
CA THR A 121 -4.50 -27.92 16.67
C THR A 121 -4.65 -27.40 18.11
N SER A 122 -4.86 -26.11 18.26
CA SER A 122 -5.00 -25.38 19.53
C SER A 122 -3.77 -25.38 20.44
N LYS A 123 -2.63 -25.89 19.97
CA LYS A 123 -1.36 -25.78 20.69
C LYS A 123 -0.59 -24.54 20.28
N THR A 124 0.19 -24.03 21.23
CA THR A 124 1.02 -22.85 21.07
C THR A 124 2.49 -23.23 21.15
N VAL A 125 3.32 -22.59 20.37
CA VAL A 125 4.77 -22.67 20.45
C VAL A 125 5.34 -21.26 20.46
N THR A 126 6.45 -21.06 21.15
CA THR A 126 7.20 -19.82 21.13
C THR A 126 8.57 -20.08 20.53
N VAL A 127 8.91 -19.33 19.47
CA VAL A 127 10.25 -19.33 18.90
C VAL A 127 10.93 -18.01 19.21
N GLU A 128 12.25 -18.05 19.41
CA GLU A 128 13.07 -16.86 19.66
C GLU A 128 14.41 -16.98 18.94
N PHE A 129 14.95 -15.85 18.49
CA PHE A 129 16.24 -15.78 17.81
C PHE A 129 16.81 -14.36 17.82
N ASP A 130 18.12 -14.26 17.60
CA ASP A 130 18.82 -13.01 17.37
C ASP A 130 18.97 -12.77 15.88
N PHE A 131 18.96 -11.50 15.46
CA PHE A 131 19.17 -11.10 14.07
C PHE A 131 20.11 -9.91 13.95
N GLN A 132 20.80 -9.82 12.80
CA GLN A 132 21.61 -8.68 12.40
C GLN A 132 21.37 -8.40 10.92
N ALA A 133 21.31 -7.11 10.54
CA ALA A 133 21.08 -6.74 9.17
C ALA A 133 21.89 -5.52 8.74
N ILE A 134 22.14 -5.45 7.43
CA ILE A 134 22.67 -4.29 6.71
C ILE A 134 21.52 -3.68 5.91
N ILE A 135 21.42 -2.34 5.92
CA ILE A 135 20.40 -1.60 5.18
C ILE A 135 21.00 -1.21 3.82
N PRO A 136 20.39 -1.61 2.70
CA PRO A 136 20.87 -1.20 1.40
C PRO A 136 20.72 0.31 1.19
N GLN A 137 21.75 0.90 0.60
CA GLN A 137 21.73 2.33 0.27
C GLN A 137 21.42 2.52 -1.20
N GLN A 138 20.42 3.34 -1.48
CA GLN A 138 20.04 3.76 -2.81
C GLN A 138 20.66 5.12 -3.15
N SER A 139 21.00 5.32 -4.41
CA SER A 139 21.55 6.59 -4.91
C SER A 139 20.41 7.58 -5.19
N GLY A 140 20.08 8.43 -4.22
CA GLY A 140 19.19 9.58 -4.42
C GLY A 140 17.75 9.22 -4.86
N THR A 141 16.80 10.11 -4.62
CA THR A 141 15.48 10.08 -5.27
C THR A 141 15.60 10.60 -6.69
N LYS A 142 15.03 9.91 -7.67
CA LYS A 142 14.82 10.42 -9.02
C LYS A 142 13.57 11.29 -9.00
N ASP A 143 13.56 12.32 -9.85
CA ASP A 143 12.33 13.05 -10.13
C ASP A 143 11.34 12.18 -10.92
N LEU A 144 10.06 12.57 -10.92
CA LEU A 144 8.99 11.83 -11.57
C LEU A 144 9.25 11.58 -13.07
N PHE A 145 9.87 12.54 -13.76
CA PHE A 145 10.18 12.41 -15.19
C PHE A 145 11.29 11.38 -15.43
N SER A 146 12.36 11.43 -14.65
CA SER A 146 13.46 10.45 -14.73
C SER A 146 12.95 9.05 -14.43
N GLU A 147 12.08 8.89 -13.45
CA GLU A 147 11.47 7.59 -13.10
C GLU A 147 10.56 7.09 -14.23
N ALA A 148 9.72 7.96 -14.80
CA ALA A 148 8.86 7.61 -15.94
C ALA A 148 9.69 7.19 -17.17
N MET A 149 10.80 7.87 -17.44
CA MET A 149 11.72 7.52 -18.53
C MET A 149 12.43 6.19 -18.30
N ASP A 150 12.83 5.89 -17.08
CA ASP A 150 13.42 4.60 -16.73
C ASP A 150 12.40 3.46 -16.87
N GLN A 151 11.16 3.67 -16.45
CA GLN A 151 10.07 2.71 -16.65
C GLN A 151 9.84 2.45 -18.13
N LEU A 152 9.70 3.50 -18.92
CA LEU A 152 9.50 3.40 -20.37
C LEU A 152 10.67 2.67 -21.03
N SER A 153 11.91 2.99 -20.64
CA SER A 153 13.11 2.28 -21.10
C SER A 153 13.10 0.81 -20.71
N SER A 154 12.66 0.47 -19.51
CA SER A 154 12.58 -0.92 -19.04
C SER A 154 11.53 -1.75 -19.78
N ILE A 155 10.43 -1.11 -20.21
CA ILE A 155 9.36 -1.72 -21.01
C ILE A 155 9.88 -2.04 -22.42
N LEU A 156 10.60 -1.11 -23.02
CA LEU A 156 11.08 -1.22 -24.40
C LEU A 156 12.32 -2.10 -24.55
N ASN A 157 13.12 -2.18 -23.50
CA ASN A 157 14.28 -3.07 -23.42
C ASN A 157 14.16 -3.98 -22.18
N PRO A 158 13.25 -4.96 -22.17
CA PRO A 158 13.04 -5.82 -21.02
C PRO A 158 14.31 -6.62 -20.73
N THR A 159 15.10 -6.14 -19.78
CA THR A 159 16.30 -6.87 -19.30
C THR A 159 15.94 -8.05 -18.40
N GLY A 160 14.66 -8.31 -18.21
CA GLY A 160 14.12 -9.29 -17.25
C GLY A 160 14.35 -8.92 -15.78
N LYS A 161 14.85 -7.71 -15.52
CA LYS A 161 15.01 -7.20 -14.15
C LYS A 161 13.80 -6.39 -13.76
N GLN A 162 13.10 -6.86 -12.75
CA GLN A 162 12.04 -6.09 -12.09
C GLN A 162 12.65 -4.92 -11.31
N PRO A 163 11.93 -3.79 -11.16
CA PRO A 163 12.43 -2.66 -10.38
C PRO A 163 12.58 -3.03 -8.90
N ASP A 164 13.50 -2.35 -8.22
CA ASP A 164 13.54 -2.29 -6.76
C ASP A 164 12.60 -1.17 -6.32
N TYR A 165 11.58 -1.49 -5.55
CA TYR A 165 10.61 -0.50 -5.09
C TYR A 165 11.09 0.33 -3.89
N GLY A 166 12.24 0.01 -3.30
CA GLY A 166 12.81 0.74 -2.16
C GLY A 166 12.11 0.49 -0.83
N ILE A 167 11.29 -0.56 -0.71
CA ILE A 167 10.53 -0.88 0.52
C ILE A 167 11.47 -1.17 1.69
N PHE A 168 12.62 -1.79 1.44
CA PHE A 168 13.69 -2.00 2.41
C PHE A 168 14.95 -1.32 1.91
N SER A 169 15.13 -0.05 2.26
CA SER A 169 16.24 0.75 1.73
C SER A 169 16.56 1.97 2.59
N SER A 170 17.62 2.66 2.24
CA SER A 170 17.92 4.00 2.72
C SER A 170 18.37 4.89 1.58
N ASN A 171 18.06 6.16 1.67
CA ASN A 171 18.73 7.19 0.92
C ASN A 171 19.48 8.13 1.89
N LYS A 172 19.94 9.29 1.40
CA LYS A 172 20.64 10.28 2.21
C LYS A 172 19.78 10.81 3.40
N ASP A 173 18.45 10.88 3.21
CA ASP A 173 17.57 11.63 4.09
C ASP A 173 16.64 10.72 4.91
N ILE A 174 16.24 9.57 4.38
CA ILE A 174 15.24 8.67 4.98
C ILE A 174 15.75 7.22 5.00
N LEU A 175 15.51 6.50 6.09
CA LEU A 175 15.57 5.04 6.16
C LEU A 175 14.14 4.51 6.11
N ASN A 176 13.85 3.68 5.10
CA ASN A 176 12.59 2.97 4.91
C ASN A 176 12.82 1.48 5.21
N LEU A 177 12.30 1.02 6.34
CA LEU A 177 12.46 -0.35 6.82
C LEU A 177 11.11 -1.09 6.78
N GLY A 178 10.55 -1.27 5.59
CA GLY A 178 9.45 -2.20 5.35
C GLY A 178 9.97 -3.63 5.34
N LEU A 179 9.22 -4.58 5.92
CA LEU A 179 9.56 -6.01 5.93
C LEU A 179 10.94 -6.33 6.56
N TRP A 180 11.40 -5.53 7.49
CA TRP A 180 12.74 -5.55 8.10
C TRP A 180 12.98 -6.70 9.10
N TYR A 181 11.95 -7.35 9.58
CA TYR A 181 11.98 -8.42 10.58
C TYR A 181 11.77 -9.79 9.94
N VAL A 182 11.86 -10.86 10.73
CA VAL A 182 11.68 -12.25 10.26
C VAL A 182 10.19 -12.58 10.34
N ALA A 183 9.49 -12.46 9.22
CA ALA A 183 8.04 -12.47 9.17
C ALA A 183 7.46 -13.89 9.09
N LEU A 184 6.58 -14.27 10.03
CA LEU A 184 5.87 -15.55 10.02
C LEU A 184 4.93 -15.61 8.80
N SER A 185 5.07 -16.65 7.98
CA SER A 185 4.17 -16.89 6.86
C SER A 185 2.75 -17.24 7.33
N LYS A 186 1.79 -17.11 6.44
CA LYS A 186 0.41 -17.53 6.72
C LYS A 186 0.30 -19.04 6.78
N PHE A 187 -0.45 -19.53 7.79
CA PHE A 187 -0.78 -20.93 7.95
C PHE A 187 -2.29 -21.13 7.91
N ASP A 188 -2.78 -21.78 6.88
CA ASP A 188 -4.20 -22.04 6.68
C ASP A 188 -4.52 -23.55 6.53
N GLN A 189 -5.71 -23.89 6.04
CA GLN A 189 -6.13 -25.26 5.82
C GLN A 189 -5.25 -26.04 4.83
N ASP A 190 -4.61 -25.35 3.90
CA ASP A 190 -3.71 -25.93 2.90
C ASP A 190 -2.28 -26.11 3.44
N GLY A 191 -1.95 -25.44 4.53
CA GLY A 191 -0.66 -25.44 5.20
C GLY A 191 -0.01 -24.05 5.18
N TRP A 192 1.33 -24.02 5.22
CA TRP A 192 2.07 -22.79 5.09
C TRP A 192 2.00 -22.24 3.67
N ASP A 193 1.82 -20.92 3.54
CA ASP A 193 2.03 -20.26 2.26
C ASP A 193 3.53 -20.22 1.96
N GLU A 194 3.95 -21.01 0.99
CA GLU A 194 5.34 -21.12 0.52
C GLU A 194 5.60 -20.33 -0.77
N GLU A 195 4.60 -19.60 -1.27
CA GLU A 195 4.70 -18.88 -2.53
C GLU A 195 5.69 -17.71 -2.42
N ALA A 196 6.71 -17.74 -3.28
CA ALA A 196 7.71 -16.68 -3.34
C ALA A 196 7.13 -15.39 -3.92
N TYR A 197 7.73 -14.26 -3.59
CA TYR A 197 7.41 -12.99 -4.20
C TYR A 197 7.73 -13.00 -5.71
N ALA A 198 6.80 -12.51 -6.52
CA ALA A 198 6.93 -12.52 -7.97
C ALA A 198 7.81 -11.37 -8.52
N GLY A 199 8.22 -10.43 -7.69
CA GLY A 199 8.95 -9.21 -8.09
C GLY A 199 8.04 -8.08 -8.55
N ILE A 200 6.73 -8.26 -8.51
CA ILE A 200 5.68 -7.31 -8.89
C ILE A 200 4.56 -7.37 -7.85
N GLY A 201 3.94 -6.23 -7.59
CA GLY A 201 2.82 -6.11 -6.67
C GLY A 201 3.23 -6.27 -5.23
N ASP A 202 2.28 -6.55 -4.36
CA ASP A 202 2.51 -6.69 -2.94
C ASP A 202 3.34 -7.92 -2.59
N VAL A 203 4.23 -7.72 -1.65
CA VAL A 203 5.18 -8.73 -1.21
C VAL A 203 4.55 -9.68 -0.23
N SER A 204 3.62 -9.19 0.61
CA SER A 204 3.18 -9.85 1.82
C SER A 204 1.79 -10.48 1.74
N TYR A 205 1.67 -11.64 2.38
CA TYR A 205 0.39 -12.29 2.66
C TYR A 205 0.40 -12.78 4.10
N PHE A 206 -0.01 -11.91 5.02
CA PHE A 206 0.06 -12.15 6.46
C PHE A 206 -1.30 -12.15 7.11
N ASP A 207 -1.43 -12.92 8.19
CA ASP A 207 -2.57 -12.84 9.08
C ASP A 207 -2.41 -11.69 10.09
N PRO A 208 -3.52 -11.06 10.53
CA PRO A 208 -3.48 -10.04 11.56
C PRO A 208 -2.81 -10.55 12.84
N SER A 209 -1.73 -9.92 13.22
CA SER A 209 -0.89 -10.25 14.37
C SER A 209 -0.80 -9.08 15.34
N SER A 210 -0.19 -9.26 16.50
CA SER A 210 0.08 -8.17 17.44
C SER A 210 1.58 -8.05 17.67
N PHE A 211 2.04 -6.82 17.78
CA PHE A 211 3.46 -6.49 17.90
C PHE A 211 3.71 -5.65 19.16
N ASN A 212 4.72 -6.04 19.95
CA ASN A 212 5.34 -5.23 20.98
C ASN A 212 6.78 -4.98 20.54
N VAL A 213 7.09 -3.76 20.11
CA VAL A 213 8.39 -3.44 19.55
C VAL A 213 9.11 -2.38 20.37
N ARG A 214 10.35 -2.66 20.74
CA ARG A 214 11.27 -1.73 21.40
C ARG A 214 12.35 -1.34 20.40
N ILE A 215 12.34 -0.07 19.97
CA ILE A 215 13.23 0.46 18.95
C ILE A 215 14.21 1.43 19.61
N THR A 216 15.48 1.10 19.63
CA THR A 216 16.56 1.98 20.12
C THR A 216 17.25 2.64 18.93
N ALA A 217 17.16 3.96 18.84
CA ALA A 217 17.76 4.76 17.78
C ALA A 217 18.40 6.04 18.34
N PRO A 218 19.32 6.72 17.60
CA PRO A 218 19.86 8.01 18.04
C PRO A 218 18.75 9.05 18.21
N ALA A 219 18.80 9.84 19.30
CA ALA A 219 17.76 10.80 19.65
C ALA A 219 17.53 11.90 18.60
N ALA A 220 18.49 12.09 17.68
CA ALA A 220 18.38 13.05 16.58
C ALA A 220 17.43 12.59 15.45
N TYR A 221 17.07 11.30 15.42
CA TYR A 221 16.15 10.75 14.43
C TYR A 221 14.72 10.76 14.95
N GLN A 222 13.81 11.24 14.13
CA GLN A 222 12.39 10.98 14.32
C GLN A 222 12.09 9.55 13.81
N VAL A 223 11.48 8.75 14.67
CA VAL A 223 11.08 7.37 14.40
C VAL A 223 9.56 7.36 14.25
N VAL A 224 9.09 6.88 13.11
CA VAL A 224 7.67 6.71 12.77
C VAL A 224 7.42 5.23 12.49
N THR A 225 6.32 4.67 12.97
CA THR A 225 6.09 3.21 12.88
C THR A 225 4.62 2.88 12.76
N THR A 226 4.33 1.70 12.22
CA THR A 226 3.05 1.01 12.48
C THR A 226 2.77 0.97 13.99
N GLY A 227 1.51 1.16 14.37
CA GLY A 227 1.07 1.08 15.76
C GLY A 227 1.25 2.38 16.55
N SER A 228 0.94 2.32 17.83
CA SER A 228 0.93 3.49 18.69
C SER A 228 2.13 3.52 19.64
N SER A 229 2.79 4.68 19.72
CA SER A 229 3.89 4.90 20.66
C SER A 229 3.34 4.99 22.08
N ILE A 230 3.75 4.02 22.93
CA ILE A 230 3.37 3.99 24.36
C ILE A 230 4.30 4.88 25.17
N LYS A 231 5.62 4.78 24.91
CA LYS A 231 6.63 5.44 25.73
C LYS A 231 7.92 5.68 24.95
N LYS A 232 8.57 6.81 25.26
CA LYS A 232 9.94 7.10 24.84
C LYS A 232 10.81 7.19 26.11
N VAL A 233 11.89 6.43 26.18
CA VAL A 233 12.77 6.36 27.34
C VAL A 233 14.20 6.68 26.91
N PRO A 234 14.95 7.53 27.66
CA PRO A 234 16.36 7.74 27.39
C PRO A 234 17.15 6.41 27.48
N ALA A 235 17.97 6.16 26.47
CA ALA A 235 18.90 5.05 26.42
C ALA A 235 20.35 5.56 26.48
N LYS A 236 21.32 4.65 26.57
CA LYS A 236 22.74 5.01 26.59
C LYS A 236 23.19 5.67 25.30
N GLU A 237 24.29 6.39 25.33
CA GLU A 237 24.98 6.95 24.14
C GLU A 237 24.13 7.92 23.32
N GLY A 238 23.29 8.73 23.96
CA GLY A 238 22.46 9.72 23.26
C GLY A 238 21.33 9.11 22.41
N LYS A 239 20.92 7.88 22.71
CA LYS A 239 19.81 7.19 22.06
C LYS A 239 18.51 7.32 22.84
N LEU A 240 17.41 7.06 22.17
CA LEU A 240 16.07 6.88 22.75
C LEU A 240 15.58 5.47 22.44
N GLU A 241 14.92 4.84 23.42
CA GLU A 241 14.13 3.64 23.20
C GLU A 241 12.66 4.04 23.04
N HIS A 242 12.08 3.68 21.92
CA HIS A 242 10.66 3.84 21.60
C HIS A 242 9.96 2.50 21.87
N GLN A 243 8.97 2.50 22.74
CA GLN A 243 8.12 1.35 23.00
C GLN A 243 6.81 1.52 22.25
N VAL A 244 6.52 0.60 21.34
CA VAL A 244 5.40 0.65 20.42
C VAL A 244 4.56 -0.61 20.53
N GLU A 245 3.25 -0.47 20.58
CA GLU A 245 2.29 -1.57 20.45
C GLU A 245 1.48 -1.44 19.16
N SER A 246 1.24 -2.57 18.51
CA SER A 246 0.31 -2.68 17.40
C SER A 246 -0.57 -3.92 17.58
N LYS A 247 -1.87 -3.80 17.31
CA LYS A 247 -2.84 -4.89 17.50
C LYS A 247 -3.59 -5.15 16.21
N LEU A 248 -3.64 -6.41 15.83
CA LEU A 248 -4.36 -6.87 14.63
C LEU A 248 -3.87 -6.18 13.35
N THR A 249 -2.56 -5.96 13.25
CA THR A 249 -1.91 -5.47 12.03
C THR A 249 -1.24 -6.62 11.29
N ARG A 250 -1.20 -6.51 9.96
CA ARG A 250 -0.63 -7.58 9.11
C ARG A 250 0.87 -7.46 8.98
N ASP A 251 1.39 -6.25 9.16
CA ASP A 251 2.81 -5.94 9.04
C ASP A 251 3.22 -4.84 10.02
N PHE A 252 4.53 -4.58 10.10
CA PHE A 252 5.11 -3.56 10.96
C PHE A 252 6.30 -2.88 10.29
N VAL A 253 6.15 -1.61 9.92
CA VAL A 253 7.20 -0.81 9.28
C VAL A 253 7.86 0.17 10.27
N ILE A 254 9.10 0.54 10.00
CA ILE A 254 9.85 1.57 10.72
C ILE A 254 10.44 2.56 9.71
N GLU A 255 10.10 3.84 9.88
CA GLU A 255 10.65 4.94 9.12
C GLU A 255 11.49 5.85 10.01
N LEU A 256 12.65 6.29 9.54
CA LEU A 256 13.52 7.19 10.30
C LEU A 256 14.08 8.31 9.42
N SER A 257 14.04 9.54 9.95
CA SER A 257 14.76 10.68 9.37
C SER A 257 15.16 11.68 10.45
N LYS A 258 16.26 12.39 10.23
CA LYS A 258 16.62 13.60 11.00
C LYS A 258 15.87 14.84 10.53
N GLN A 259 15.31 14.78 9.31
CA GLN A 259 14.71 15.91 8.62
C GLN A 259 13.19 15.86 8.57
N PHE A 260 12.57 14.85 9.18
CA PHE A 260 11.11 14.81 9.23
C PHE A 260 10.55 15.97 10.03
N GLU A 261 9.63 16.70 9.41
CA GLU A 261 8.63 17.53 10.07
C GLU A 261 7.32 16.75 10.15
N GLN A 262 6.46 17.16 11.06
CA GLN A 262 5.16 16.53 11.28
C GLN A 262 4.07 17.58 11.34
N LYS A 263 2.95 17.29 10.68
CA LYS A 263 1.68 17.98 10.87
C LYS A 263 0.59 16.95 11.16
N SER A 264 -0.38 17.28 11.99
CA SER A 264 -1.39 16.32 12.42
C SER A 264 -2.75 16.97 12.68
N ALA A 265 -3.81 16.18 12.58
CA ALA A 265 -5.15 16.50 13.02
C ALA A 265 -5.87 15.25 13.53
N ILE A 266 -6.95 15.45 14.29
CA ILE A 266 -7.75 14.37 14.86
C ILE A 266 -9.07 14.25 14.10
N ARG A 267 -9.47 13.03 13.77
CA ARG A 267 -10.80 12.67 13.27
C ARG A 267 -11.38 11.57 14.16
N GLY A 268 -12.46 11.92 14.87
CA GLY A 268 -13.00 11.02 15.90
C GLY A 268 -11.94 10.69 16.96
N GLN A 269 -11.51 9.45 17.03
CA GLN A 269 -10.44 8.99 17.94
C GLN A 269 -9.11 8.70 17.23
N THR A 270 -9.06 8.90 15.92
CA THR A 270 -7.86 8.63 15.14
C THR A 270 -7.05 9.92 14.98
N SER A 271 -5.77 9.85 15.34
CA SER A 271 -4.78 10.86 15.03
C SER A 271 -4.24 10.60 13.62
N ILE A 272 -4.45 11.53 12.69
CA ILE A 272 -3.92 11.46 11.33
C ILE A 272 -2.73 12.39 11.26
N ARG A 273 -1.58 11.87 10.84
CA ARG A 273 -0.31 12.60 10.84
C ARG A 273 0.33 12.50 9.45
N SER A 274 0.89 13.59 8.96
CA SER A 274 1.76 13.61 7.78
C SER A 274 3.18 13.90 8.23
N PHE A 275 4.13 13.04 7.81
CA PHE A 275 5.57 13.17 8.04
C PHE A 275 6.26 13.39 6.71
N TYR A 276 7.05 14.42 6.62
CA TYR A 276 7.68 14.86 5.37
C TYR A 276 9.03 15.52 5.64
N LEU A 277 9.90 15.54 4.63
CA LEU A 277 11.15 16.27 4.72
C LEU A 277 10.89 17.78 4.80
N THR A 278 11.67 18.49 5.61
CA THR A 278 11.53 19.97 5.82
C THR A 278 11.40 20.74 4.52
N LYS A 279 12.12 20.34 3.47
CA LYS A 279 12.10 20.98 2.14
C LYS A 279 10.80 20.73 1.35
N HIS A 280 9.94 19.83 1.79
CA HIS A 280 8.70 19.41 1.15
C HIS A 280 7.45 19.81 1.97
N ARG A 281 7.55 20.84 2.81
CA ARG A 281 6.48 21.24 3.73
C ARG A 281 5.14 21.49 3.03
N GLY A 282 5.15 22.23 1.92
CA GLY A 282 3.94 22.53 1.16
C GLY A 282 3.21 21.27 0.67
N SER A 283 3.94 20.30 0.14
CA SER A 283 3.39 19.00 -0.24
C SER A 283 2.94 18.19 0.98
N GLY A 284 3.71 18.19 2.07
CA GLY A 284 3.34 17.48 3.31
C GLY A 284 2.05 17.99 3.95
N GLU A 285 1.76 19.29 3.83
CA GLU A 285 0.49 19.88 4.28
C GLU A 285 -0.69 19.47 3.40
N LYS A 286 -0.49 19.40 2.08
CA LYS A 286 -1.49 18.86 1.13
C LYS A 286 -1.78 17.40 1.39
N VAL A 287 -0.74 16.59 1.63
CA VAL A 287 -0.86 15.18 2.00
C VAL A 287 -1.74 14.99 3.23
N LEU A 288 -1.53 15.80 4.29
CA LEU A 288 -2.39 15.75 5.47
C LEU A 288 -3.84 16.08 5.14
N ASP A 289 -4.09 17.16 4.38
CA ASP A 289 -5.45 17.57 4.01
C ASP A 289 -6.17 16.49 3.21
N THR A 290 -5.48 15.89 2.22
CA THR A 290 -6.00 14.77 1.44
C THR A 290 -6.30 13.56 2.32
N ALA A 291 -5.36 13.17 3.18
CA ALA A 291 -5.54 12.03 4.08
C ALA A 291 -6.73 12.22 5.04
N LEU A 292 -6.92 13.43 5.56
CA LEU A 292 -8.07 13.77 6.41
C LEU A 292 -9.39 13.63 5.66
N ARG A 293 -9.47 14.12 4.43
CA ARG A 293 -10.66 14.04 3.58
C ARG A 293 -10.95 12.61 3.14
N ALA A 294 -9.93 11.88 2.67
CA ALA A 294 -10.06 10.49 2.27
C ALA A 294 -10.50 9.61 3.44
N PHE A 295 -9.86 9.76 4.60
CA PHE A 295 -10.23 9.05 5.82
C PHE A 295 -11.68 9.30 6.22
N GLU A 296 -12.14 10.56 6.23
CA GLU A 296 -13.52 10.91 6.60
C GLU A 296 -14.53 10.29 5.65
N TYR A 297 -14.29 10.37 4.34
CA TYR A 297 -15.14 9.78 3.32
C TYR A 297 -15.21 8.26 3.43
N PHE A 298 -14.06 7.57 3.51
CA PHE A 298 -14.02 6.11 3.59
C PHE A 298 -14.58 5.58 4.92
N TYR A 299 -14.36 6.31 6.01
CA TYR A 299 -14.99 5.97 7.29
C TYR A 299 -16.52 5.98 7.20
N GLN A 300 -17.11 6.97 6.51
CA GLN A 300 -18.55 7.10 6.33
C GLN A 300 -19.11 6.05 5.36
N GLU A 301 -18.42 5.82 4.25
CA GLU A 301 -18.93 4.99 3.16
C GLU A 301 -18.54 3.52 3.25
N PHE A 302 -17.42 3.18 3.88
CA PHE A 302 -16.96 1.78 3.94
C PHE A 302 -17.18 1.16 5.32
N GLY A 303 -16.89 1.89 6.37
CA GLY A 303 -17.04 1.43 7.75
C GLY A 303 -16.02 2.02 8.71
N PRO A 304 -16.10 1.68 10.03
CA PRO A 304 -15.25 2.28 11.05
C PRO A 304 -13.79 1.83 10.92
N TYR A 305 -12.88 2.78 11.09
CA TYR A 305 -11.44 2.50 11.15
C TYR A 305 -11.04 2.02 12.56
N PRO A 306 -10.35 0.88 12.69
CA PRO A 306 -10.14 0.24 13.98
C PRO A 306 -8.93 0.73 14.77
N TYR A 307 -7.99 1.45 14.13
CA TYR A 307 -6.75 1.90 14.75
C TYR A 307 -6.87 3.35 15.26
N THR A 308 -6.02 3.73 16.22
CA THR A 308 -6.02 5.06 16.83
C THR A 308 -5.12 6.07 16.12
N GLU A 309 -4.28 5.60 15.21
CA GLU A 309 -3.35 6.41 14.44
C GLU A 309 -3.39 6.01 12.96
N LEU A 310 -3.17 6.98 12.09
CA LEU A 310 -2.90 6.81 10.67
C LEU A 310 -1.81 7.80 10.28
N ASP A 311 -0.65 7.27 9.92
CA ASP A 311 0.48 8.05 9.47
C ASP A 311 0.61 8.01 7.95
N VAL A 312 0.86 9.14 7.34
CA VAL A 312 1.23 9.25 5.93
C VAL A 312 2.65 9.79 5.90
N VAL A 313 3.59 8.97 5.45
CA VAL A 313 5.02 9.23 5.57
C VAL A 313 5.64 9.35 4.20
N GLU A 314 6.39 10.42 3.96
CA GLU A 314 7.24 10.53 2.78
C GLU A 314 8.35 9.47 2.84
N ALA A 315 8.50 8.68 1.78
CA ALA A 315 9.49 7.60 1.70
C ALA A 315 10.24 7.58 0.36
N PRO A 316 11.50 7.11 0.34
CA PRO A 316 12.30 7.00 -0.87
C PRO A 316 11.91 5.75 -1.67
N LEU A 317 10.72 5.77 -2.29
CA LEU A 317 10.28 4.69 -3.15
C LEU A 317 10.80 4.89 -4.57
N TYR A 318 10.98 3.77 -5.28
CA TYR A 318 11.56 3.68 -6.63
C TYR A 318 10.72 2.78 -7.52
N GLY A 319 11.15 2.59 -8.75
CA GLY A 319 10.56 1.61 -9.68
C GLY A 319 9.09 1.88 -10.04
N GLY A 320 8.65 3.14 -9.86
CA GLY A 320 7.29 3.56 -10.14
C GLY A 320 6.29 3.35 -9.01
N ALA A 321 6.74 2.90 -7.85
CA ALA A 321 5.87 2.83 -6.69
C ALA A 321 5.47 4.24 -6.22
N GLY A 322 4.18 4.55 -6.24
CA GLY A 322 3.61 5.80 -5.77
C GLY A 322 3.51 5.86 -4.24
N GLY A 323 3.18 4.72 -3.64
CA GLY A 323 3.10 4.52 -2.20
C GLY A 323 3.21 3.05 -1.83
N VAL A 324 3.13 2.75 -0.53
CA VAL A 324 3.00 1.40 0.03
C VAL A 324 2.17 1.49 1.32
N GLU A 325 1.24 0.55 1.46
CA GLU A 325 0.15 0.54 2.43
C GLU A 325 0.41 -0.35 3.65
N PHE A 326 1.18 0.08 4.61
CA PHE A 326 1.25 -0.64 5.88
C PHE A 326 0.03 -0.34 6.77
N PRO A 327 -0.42 -1.28 7.62
CA PRO A 327 -1.53 -1.03 8.53
C PRO A 327 -1.23 0.11 9.52
N GLY A 328 -2.04 1.16 9.48
CA GLY A 328 -1.87 2.34 10.34
C GLY A 328 -0.76 3.30 9.92
N LEU A 329 -0.01 2.96 8.88
CA LEU A 329 1.01 3.80 8.27
C LEU A 329 1.06 3.53 6.77
N VAL A 330 0.91 4.57 5.96
CA VAL A 330 1.14 4.49 4.53
C VAL A 330 2.33 5.34 4.15
N THR A 331 3.13 4.86 3.19
CA THR A 331 4.22 5.65 2.63
C THR A 331 3.81 6.25 1.30
N VAL A 332 4.32 7.44 1.00
CA VAL A 332 4.13 8.12 -0.28
C VAL A 332 5.49 8.51 -0.83
N SER A 333 5.72 8.21 -2.10
CA SER A 333 7.01 8.41 -2.74
C SER A 333 7.46 9.86 -2.73
N SER A 334 8.73 10.09 -2.33
CA SER A 334 9.37 11.42 -2.36
C SER A 334 9.33 12.08 -3.75
N MET A 335 9.23 11.30 -4.83
CA MET A 335 9.13 11.85 -6.20
C MET A 335 7.84 12.64 -6.45
N LEU A 336 6.82 12.44 -5.60
CA LEU A 336 5.53 13.16 -5.67
C LEU A 336 5.50 14.43 -4.81
N TYR A 337 6.57 14.72 -4.07
CA TYR A 337 6.67 15.92 -3.24
C TYR A 337 7.44 17.01 -3.98
N LYS A 338 6.91 18.24 -3.96
CA LYS A 338 7.55 19.42 -4.51
C LYS A 338 8.44 20.07 -3.47
N GLU A 339 9.63 20.51 -3.88
CA GLU A 339 10.48 21.36 -3.03
C GLU A 339 9.88 22.75 -2.91
N ASP A 340 9.82 23.30 -1.69
CA ASP A 340 9.25 24.63 -1.42
C ASP A 340 10.09 25.76 -2.04
N GLU A 341 11.42 25.56 -2.10
CA GLU A 341 12.36 26.47 -2.74
C GLU A 341 13.02 25.77 -3.94
N MET A 342 12.45 25.94 -5.13
CA MET A 342 13.09 25.42 -6.35
C MET A 342 14.34 26.20 -6.67
N GLY A 343 15.50 25.54 -6.62
CA GLY A 343 16.75 26.07 -7.12
C GLY A 343 16.69 26.29 -8.65
N TYR A 344 17.41 27.30 -9.15
CA TYR A 344 17.45 27.68 -10.57
C TYR A 344 18.06 26.64 -11.54
N ASN A 345 18.28 25.39 -11.09
CA ASN A 345 19.02 24.37 -11.85
C ASN A 345 18.16 23.23 -12.42
N THR A 346 16.82 23.31 -12.35
CA THR A 346 15.92 22.31 -12.92
C THR A 346 15.65 22.57 -14.40
N SER A 347 15.41 21.50 -15.20
CA SER A 347 15.06 21.65 -16.62
C SER A 347 13.73 22.40 -16.78
N THR A 348 13.55 23.10 -17.90
CA THR A 348 12.31 23.85 -18.19
C THR A 348 11.09 22.92 -18.18
N LEU A 349 11.25 21.68 -18.63
CA LEU A 349 10.19 20.67 -18.66
C LEU A 349 9.82 20.20 -17.25
N GLU A 350 10.82 19.94 -16.41
CA GLU A 350 10.62 19.57 -15.01
C GLU A 350 9.90 20.68 -14.22
N GLN A 351 10.26 21.95 -14.46
CA GLN A 351 9.55 23.09 -13.88
C GLN A 351 8.09 23.16 -14.31
N LEU A 352 7.80 22.91 -15.60
CA LEU A 352 6.44 22.90 -16.14
C LEU A 352 5.61 21.76 -15.53
N LEU A 353 6.17 20.57 -15.43
CA LEU A 353 5.49 19.42 -14.83
C LEU A 353 5.20 19.65 -13.34
N ASN A 354 6.20 20.11 -12.58
CA ASN A 354 6.05 20.37 -11.15
C ASN A 354 5.09 21.51 -10.83
N GLN A 355 4.89 22.47 -11.74
CA GLN A 355 3.92 23.56 -11.57
C GLN A 355 2.52 23.20 -12.09
N SER A 356 2.36 22.05 -12.77
CA SER A 356 1.07 21.68 -13.32
C SER A 356 0.08 21.27 -12.23
N PRO A 357 -1.21 21.63 -12.35
CA PRO A 357 -2.27 21.10 -11.47
C PRO A 357 -2.37 19.58 -11.51
N ALA A 358 -2.01 18.94 -12.64
CA ALA A 358 -2.03 17.49 -12.80
C ALA A 358 -1.06 16.77 -11.84
N PHE A 359 0.10 17.38 -11.53
CA PHE A 359 1.02 16.82 -10.55
C PHE A 359 0.42 16.81 -9.14
N ASP A 360 -0.23 17.90 -8.74
CA ASP A 360 -0.90 17.98 -7.45
C ASP A 360 -2.08 17.00 -7.36
N GLN A 361 -2.80 16.79 -8.48
CA GLN A 361 -3.88 15.79 -8.56
C GLN A 361 -3.34 14.35 -8.49
N LEU A 362 -2.16 14.09 -9.05
CA LEU A 362 -1.52 12.77 -8.94
C LEU A 362 -1.13 12.47 -7.49
N LEU A 363 -0.48 13.42 -6.80
CA LEU A 363 -0.18 13.27 -5.36
C LEU A 363 -1.45 13.02 -4.55
N GLU A 364 -2.52 13.79 -4.80
CA GLU A 364 -3.81 13.63 -4.13
C GLU A 364 -4.44 12.27 -4.41
N PHE A 365 -4.38 11.78 -5.66
CA PHE A 365 -4.89 10.47 -6.05
C PHE A 365 -4.14 9.36 -5.33
N VAL A 366 -2.80 9.40 -5.33
CA VAL A 366 -1.97 8.39 -4.65
C VAL A 366 -2.27 8.39 -3.15
N VAL A 367 -2.31 9.55 -2.49
CA VAL A 367 -2.65 9.61 -1.06
C VAL A 367 -4.04 9.02 -0.77
N ALA A 368 -5.03 9.32 -1.59
CA ALA A 368 -6.39 8.75 -1.42
C ALA A 368 -6.39 7.23 -1.64
N HIS A 369 -5.61 6.72 -2.61
CA HIS A 369 -5.42 5.30 -2.87
C HIS A 369 -4.77 4.60 -1.67
N GLU A 370 -3.65 5.09 -1.16
CA GLU A 370 -2.96 4.51 -0.01
C GLU A 370 -3.82 4.53 1.26
N VAL A 371 -4.57 5.61 1.49
CA VAL A 371 -5.52 5.67 2.61
C VAL A 371 -6.65 4.64 2.44
N ALA A 372 -7.12 4.35 1.21
CA ALA A 372 -8.15 3.36 0.98
C ALA A 372 -7.71 1.94 1.35
N HIS A 373 -6.42 1.62 1.20
CA HIS A 373 -5.84 0.36 1.64
C HIS A 373 -5.96 0.11 3.15
N GLN A 374 -6.23 1.12 3.94
CA GLN A 374 -6.53 0.91 5.36
C GLN A 374 -7.83 0.12 5.57
N TRP A 375 -8.74 0.16 4.58
CA TRP A 375 -9.94 -0.71 4.50
C TRP A 375 -9.64 -1.98 3.68
N TRP A 376 -8.97 -1.84 2.52
CA TRP A 376 -8.67 -2.90 1.55
C TRP A 376 -7.19 -3.28 1.62
N ASN A 377 -6.82 -4.27 2.32
CA ASN A 377 -5.55 -4.87 2.72
C ASN A 377 -5.39 -4.85 4.25
N ALA A 378 -5.31 -3.70 4.93
CA ALA A 378 -5.06 -3.66 6.37
C ALA A 378 -6.16 -4.35 7.17
N VAL A 379 -7.43 -4.02 6.92
CA VAL A 379 -8.59 -4.60 7.62
C VAL A 379 -9.18 -5.78 6.84
N VAL A 380 -9.62 -5.57 5.61
CA VAL A 380 -10.05 -6.67 4.73
C VAL A 380 -8.85 -7.14 3.94
N GLY A 381 -8.20 -8.21 4.39
CA GLY A 381 -7.02 -8.74 3.71
C GLY A 381 -7.36 -9.57 2.49
N SER A 382 -6.39 -9.74 1.64
CA SER A 382 -6.42 -10.56 0.42
C SER A 382 -5.16 -11.40 0.31
N ASN A 383 -5.14 -12.34 -0.61
CA ASN A 383 -3.89 -12.92 -1.08
C ASN A 383 -3.43 -12.13 -2.31
N SER A 384 -2.71 -11.03 -2.09
CA SER A 384 -2.28 -10.11 -3.15
C SER A 384 -1.30 -10.75 -4.13
N LYS A 385 -0.59 -11.82 -3.75
CA LYS A 385 0.23 -12.62 -4.68
C LYS A 385 -0.62 -13.38 -5.70
N LYS A 386 -1.79 -13.91 -5.27
CA LYS A 386 -2.69 -14.71 -6.13
C LYS A 386 -3.79 -13.89 -6.78
N TYR A 387 -4.31 -12.88 -6.09
CA TYR A 387 -5.47 -12.09 -6.52
C TYR A 387 -5.27 -10.60 -6.21
N PRO A 388 -4.27 -9.94 -6.81
CA PRO A 388 -3.91 -8.57 -6.49
C PRO A 388 -5.04 -7.55 -6.71
N PHE A 389 -6.00 -7.86 -7.58
CA PHE A 389 -7.12 -6.96 -7.85
C PHE A 389 -8.05 -6.73 -6.65
N ILE A 390 -8.03 -7.63 -5.64
CA ILE A 390 -8.97 -7.56 -4.50
C ILE A 390 -8.73 -6.29 -3.68
N ASP A 391 -7.48 -5.92 -3.46
CA ASP A 391 -7.09 -4.71 -2.76
C ASP A 391 -6.74 -3.57 -3.71
N GLU A 392 -5.90 -3.79 -4.69
CA GLU A 392 -5.37 -2.76 -5.58
C GLU A 392 -6.45 -2.11 -6.46
N ALA A 393 -7.26 -2.93 -7.14
CA ALA A 393 -8.34 -2.38 -7.97
C ALA A 393 -9.42 -1.70 -7.11
N MET A 394 -9.69 -2.23 -5.91
CA MET A 394 -10.65 -1.65 -4.98
C MET A 394 -10.11 -0.33 -4.40
N ALA A 395 -8.84 -0.25 -4.02
CA ALA A 395 -8.21 0.99 -3.54
C ALA A 395 -8.16 2.04 -4.65
N ASN A 396 -7.79 1.63 -5.87
CA ASN A 396 -7.73 2.53 -7.01
C ASN A 396 -9.11 3.12 -7.35
N TYR A 397 -10.16 2.29 -7.34
CA TYR A 397 -11.53 2.76 -7.53
C TYR A 397 -12.01 3.62 -6.35
N SER A 398 -11.58 3.33 -5.13
CA SER A 398 -11.89 4.16 -3.95
C SER A 398 -11.33 5.58 -4.07
N ALA A 399 -10.14 5.74 -4.66
CA ALA A 399 -9.60 7.06 -4.98
C ALA A 399 -10.48 7.81 -5.99
N VAL A 400 -11.05 7.14 -6.99
CA VAL A 400 -12.03 7.74 -7.91
C VAL A 400 -13.29 8.18 -7.17
N LEU A 401 -13.82 7.35 -6.27
CA LEU A 401 -14.98 7.69 -5.44
C LEU A 401 -14.72 8.91 -4.54
N TYR A 402 -13.50 9.05 -4.02
CA TYR A 402 -13.04 10.23 -3.30
C TYR A 402 -13.11 11.48 -4.18
N PHE A 403 -12.58 11.43 -5.41
CA PHE A 403 -12.64 12.56 -6.34
C PHE A 403 -14.09 12.90 -6.74
N GLU A 404 -14.95 11.89 -6.94
CA GLU A 404 -16.38 12.11 -7.20
C GLU A 404 -17.05 12.86 -6.05
N HIS A 405 -16.77 12.47 -4.81
CA HIS A 405 -17.36 13.07 -3.63
C HIS A 405 -16.98 14.55 -3.44
N TYR A 406 -15.69 14.88 -3.60
CA TYR A 406 -15.18 16.22 -3.29
C TYR A 406 -15.19 17.17 -4.49
N TYR A 407 -15.11 16.65 -5.71
CA TYR A 407 -14.93 17.45 -6.93
C TYR A 407 -16.00 17.18 -8.00
N GLY A 408 -16.88 16.20 -7.76
CA GLY A 408 -17.97 15.86 -8.67
C GLY A 408 -17.59 14.84 -9.73
N ARG A 409 -18.62 14.42 -10.51
CA ARG A 409 -18.50 13.32 -11.46
C ARG A 409 -17.49 13.56 -12.58
N GLU A 410 -17.40 14.78 -13.08
CA GLU A 410 -16.43 15.14 -14.13
C GLU A 410 -14.99 14.92 -13.68
N ALA A 411 -14.66 15.29 -12.42
CA ALA A 411 -13.35 15.04 -11.85
C ALA A 411 -13.07 13.54 -11.68
N ALA A 412 -14.06 12.75 -11.30
CA ALA A 412 -13.94 11.29 -11.23
C ALA A 412 -13.68 10.65 -12.59
N GLU A 413 -14.41 11.08 -13.63
CA GLU A 413 -14.23 10.61 -15.01
C GLU A 413 -12.83 10.95 -15.53
N LYS A 414 -12.32 12.16 -15.19
CA LYS A 414 -10.96 12.57 -15.48
C LYS A 414 -9.93 11.67 -14.80
N GLN A 415 -10.11 11.33 -13.51
CA GLN A 415 -9.21 10.40 -12.83
C GLN A 415 -9.27 8.99 -13.44
N MET A 416 -10.45 8.48 -13.79
CA MET A 416 -10.56 7.19 -14.50
C MET A 416 -9.84 7.22 -15.85
N ALA A 417 -9.91 8.32 -16.58
CA ALA A 417 -9.16 8.48 -17.83
C ALA A 417 -7.66 8.44 -17.60
N MET A 418 -7.16 9.26 -16.65
CA MET A 418 -5.73 9.47 -16.43
C MET A 418 -5.04 8.34 -15.66
N GLN A 419 -5.72 7.68 -14.72
CA GLN A 419 -5.10 6.69 -13.84
C GLN A 419 -5.44 5.24 -14.22
N MET A 420 -6.44 5.01 -15.06
CA MET A 420 -6.89 3.67 -15.43
C MET A 420 -6.83 3.43 -16.94
N LYS A 421 -7.57 4.20 -17.74
CA LYS A 421 -7.66 3.97 -19.19
C LYS A 421 -6.31 4.16 -19.88
N ILE A 422 -5.56 5.22 -19.53
CA ILE A 422 -4.24 5.51 -20.12
C ILE A 422 -3.28 4.33 -19.92
N ASN A 423 -3.22 3.75 -18.71
CA ASN A 423 -2.33 2.63 -18.43
C ASN A 423 -2.65 1.43 -19.35
N TYR A 424 -3.92 1.10 -19.49
CA TYR A 424 -4.37 0.04 -20.40
C TYR A 424 -4.02 0.34 -21.87
N GLN A 425 -4.38 1.53 -22.36
CA GLN A 425 -4.15 1.94 -23.74
C GLN A 425 -2.64 1.98 -24.06
N MET A 426 -1.81 2.47 -23.15
CA MET A 426 -0.35 2.49 -23.32
C MET A 426 0.21 1.07 -23.38
N HIS A 427 -0.23 0.17 -22.51
CA HIS A 427 0.15 -1.24 -22.55
C HIS A 427 -0.20 -1.87 -23.91
N ARG A 428 -1.42 -1.65 -24.41
CA ARG A 428 -1.87 -2.15 -25.70
C ARG A 428 -1.09 -1.56 -26.88
N MET A 429 -0.82 -0.26 -26.85
CA MET A 429 -0.05 0.45 -27.88
C MET A 429 1.39 -0.07 -27.99
N LEU A 430 2.00 -0.47 -26.87
CA LEU A 430 3.35 -1.05 -26.83
C LEU A 430 3.38 -2.56 -27.15
N GLY A 431 2.27 -3.12 -27.64
CA GLY A 431 2.17 -4.51 -28.10
C GLY A 431 1.82 -5.52 -27.01
N GLY A 432 1.46 -5.08 -25.81
CA GLY A 432 0.94 -5.94 -24.75
C GLY A 432 -0.43 -6.54 -25.11
N SER A 433 -0.84 -7.62 -24.49
CA SER A 433 -2.13 -8.29 -24.69
C SER A 433 -3.13 -7.92 -23.61
N ASP A 434 -4.44 -7.92 -23.90
CA ASP A 434 -5.43 -7.96 -22.84
C ASP A 434 -5.33 -9.27 -22.06
N GLN A 435 -5.61 -9.23 -20.78
CA GLN A 435 -5.54 -10.36 -19.88
C GLN A 435 -6.74 -10.37 -18.93
N PRO A 436 -7.14 -11.54 -18.40
CA PRO A 436 -8.03 -11.62 -17.26
C PRO A 436 -7.43 -10.91 -16.02
N VAL A 437 -8.29 -10.23 -15.27
CA VAL A 437 -7.87 -9.54 -14.02
C VAL A 437 -7.59 -10.53 -12.88
N LEU A 438 -8.23 -11.69 -12.90
CA LEU A 438 -8.11 -12.75 -11.88
C LEU A 438 -6.81 -13.56 -11.94
N LEU A 439 -5.77 -13.05 -12.61
CA LEU A 439 -4.48 -13.72 -12.68
C LEU A 439 -3.62 -13.43 -11.44
N PRO A 440 -2.73 -14.36 -11.04
CA PRO A 440 -1.74 -14.11 -10.01
C PRO A 440 -0.69 -13.09 -10.48
N ALA A 441 -0.08 -12.37 -9.54
CA ALA A 441 0.95 -11.38 -9.85
C ALA A 441 2.09 -11.95 -10.72
N SER A 442 2.45 -13.21 -10.51
CA SER A 442 3.49 -13.93 -11.28
C SER A 442 3.14 -14.19 -12.75
N ALA A 443 1.88 -14.00 -13.16
CA ALA A 443 1.47 -14.17 -14.56
C ALA A 443 1.70 -12.92 -15.43
N TYR A 444 1.89 -11.76 -14.81
CA TYR A 444 2.14 -10.51 -15.53
C TYR A 444 3.61 -10.37 -15.91
N ASN A 445 3.88 -9.86 -17.12
CA ASN A 445 5.23 -9.77 -17.68
C ASN A 445 6.02 -8.55 -17.20
N GLY A 446 5.39 -7.62 -16.48
CA GLY A 446 6.06 -6.42 -15.98
C GLY A 446 5.11 -5.40 -15.36
N PRO A 447 5.67 -4.32 -14.78
CA PRO A 447 4.88 -3.32 -14.06
C PRO A 447 3.81 -2.65 -14.91
N LEU A 448 4.06 -2.41 -16.21
CA LEU A 448 3.08 -1.81 -17.11
C LEU A 448 1.86 -2.71 -17.33
N GLU A 449 2.07 -4.00 -17.63
CA GLU A 449 0.96 -4.96 -17.79
C GLU A 449 0.17 -5.09 -16.48
N TYR A 450 0.88 -5.22 -15.35
CA TYR A 450 0.29 -5.27 -14.03
C TYR A 450 -0.57 -4.03 -13.74
N SER A 451 -0.02 -2.83 -13.99
CA SER A 451 -0.76 -1.57 -13.82
C SER A 451 -1.97 -1.48 -14.74
N ALA A 452 -1.82 -1.85 -16.01
CA ALA A 452 -2.88 -1.80 -17.00
C ALA A 452 -4.07 -2.72 -16.65
N ILE A 453 -3.78 -3.94 -16.18
CA ILE A 453 -4.79 -4.97 -15.94
C ILE A 453 -5.35 -4.87 -14.52
N VAL A 454 -4.51 -4.82 -13.49
CA VAL A 454 -4.96 -4.83 -12.10
C VAL A 454 -5.52 -3.46 -11.71
N TYR A 455 -4.72 -2.39 -11.82
CA TYR A 455 -5.13 -1.04 -11.43
C TYR A 455 -6.07 -0.37 -12.45
N GLY A 456 -5.89 -0.64 -13.76
CA GLY A 456 -6.70 -0.09 -14.82
C GLY A 456 -8.00 -0.85 -15.04
N LYS A 457 -7.94 -1.99 -15.73
CA LYS A 457 -9.11 -2.80 -16.10
C LYS A 457 -9.89 -3.28 -14.87
N GLY A 458 -9.21 -3.73 -13.81
CA GLY A 458 -9.84 -4.18 -12.57
C GLY A 458 -10.69 -3.10 -11.90
N ALA A 459 -10.16 -1.88 -11.77
CA ALA A 459 -10.89 -0.77 -11.17
C ALA A 459 -12.08 -0.30 -12.03
N LEU A 460 -11.94 -0.28 -13.35
CA LEU A 460 -13.05 0.00 -14.28
C LEU A 460 -14.15 -1.08 -14.20
N GLY A 461 -13.79 -2.32 -13.88
CA GLY A 461 -14.75 -3.38 -13.59
C GLY A 461 -15.62 -3.07 -12.37
N PHE A 462 -15.05 -2.50 -11.29
CA PHE A 462 -15.83 -2.03 -10.13
C PHE A 462 -16.76 -0.87 -10.48
N ASP A 463 -16.33 0.06 -11.33
CA ASP A 463 -17.19 1.13 -11.84
C ASP A 463 -18.39 0.57 -12.64
N SER A 464 -18.15 -0.42 -13.48
CA SER A 464 -19.19 -1.09 -14.24
C SER A 464 -20.18 -1.84 -13.33
N ILE A 465 -19.70 -2.53 -12.31
CA ILE A 465 -20.55 -3.19 -11.29
C ILE A 465 -21.40 -2.15 -10.56
N ARG A 466 -20.82 -0.99 -10.16
CA ARG A 466 -21.56 0.11 -9.52
C ARG A 466 -22.66 0.65 -10.43
N LYS A 467 -22.37 0.90 -11.71
CA LYS A 467 -23.36 1.38 -12.70
C LYS A 467 -24.53 0.41 -12.84
N GLU A 468 -24.25 -0.89 -12.82
CA GLU A 468 -25.28 -1.91 -12.90
C GLU A 468 -26.13 -2.00 -11.61
N MET A 469 -25.49 -1.89 -10.45
CA MET A 469 -26.21 -1.99 -9.16
C MET A 469 -26.94 -0.71 -8.78
N GLY A 470 -26.45 0.45 -9.24
CA GLY A 470 -26.79 1.75 -8.69
C GLY A 470 -26.10 2.04 -7.35
N ASP A 471 -25.94 3.32 -7.04
CA ASP A 471 -25.13 3.79 -5.92
C ASP A 471 -25.56 3.19 -4.58
N GLU A 472 -26.84 3.25 -4.24
CA GLU A 472 -27.34 2.77 -2.95
C GLU A 472 -26.99 1.29 -2.70
N ALA A 473 -27.19 0.44 -3.69
CA ALA A 473 -26.93 -0.99 -3.56
C ALA A 473 -25.43 -1.28 -3.58
N PHE A 474 -24.64 -0.55 -4.37
CA PHE A 474 -23.19 -0.71 -4.40
C PHE A 474 -22.56 -0.35 -3.06
N PHE A 475 -22.87 0.82 -2.48
CA PHE A 475 -22.34 1.21 -1.17
C PHE A 475 -22.85 0.30 -0.03
N ALA A 476 -24.08 -0.23 -0.13
CA ALA A 476 -24.55 -1.25 0.79
C ALA A 476 -23.73 -2.55 0.68
N ALA A 477 -23.31 -2.94 -0.54
CA ALA A 477 -22.43 -4.09 -0.76
C ALA A 477 -21.03 -3.83 -0.20
N ILE A 478 -20.44 -2.67 -0.42
CA ILE A 478 -19.15 -2.25 0.16
C ILE A 478 -19.18 -2.38 1.70
N LYS A 479 -20.16 -1.76 2.35
CA LYS A 479 -20.30 -1.81 3.83
C LYS A 479 -20.47 -3.25 4.34
N LYS A 480 -21.25 -4.06 3.64
CA LYS A 480 -21.46 -5.47 4.00
C LYS A 480 -20.21 -6.32 3.80
N TYR A 481 -19.46 -6.07 2.71
CA TYR A 481 -18.21 -6.74 2.41
C TYR A 481 -17.16 -6.41 3.47
N TYR A 482 -16.93 -5.14 3.76
CA TYR A 482 -16.06 -4.69 4.85
C TYR A 482 -16.40 -5.37 6.17
N LYS A 483 -17.67 -5.29 6.60
CA LYS A 483 -18.12 -5.90 7.86
C LYS A 483 -17.93 -7.42 7.90
N LYS A 484 -18.19 -8.11 6.78
CA LYS A 484 -18.08 -9.58 6.71
C LYS A 484 -16.64 -10.05 6.80
N PHE A 485 -15.71 -9.31 6.18
CA PHE A 485 -14.32 -9.74 6.03
C PHE A 485 -13.31 -8.95 6.89
N SER A 486 -13.77 -8.10 7.82
CA SER A 486 -12.89 -7.39 8.75
C SER A 486 -11.96 -8.37 9.47
N PHE A 487 -10.63 -8.13 9.35
CA PHE A 487 -9.56 -8.98 9.89
C PHE A 487 -9.54 -10.43 9.39
N GLN A 488 -10.20 -10.68 8.27
CA GLN A 488 -10.16 -11.95 7.57
C GLN A 488 -9.47 -11.78 6.21
N THR A 489 -9.29 -12.88 5.50
CA THR A 489 -8.82 -12.87 4.12
C THR A 489 -10.02 -13.09 3.21
N ALA A 490 -10.28 -12.15 2.32
CA ALA A 490 -11.30 -12.28 1.29
C ALA A 490 -10.74 -13.01 0.06
N GLY A 491 -11.59 -13.81 -0.57
CA GLY A 491 -11.30 -14.51 -1.82
C GLY A 491 -11.79 -13.73 -3.05
N PRO A 492 -11.43 -14.20 -4.25
CA PRO A 492 -11.66 -13.46 -5.50
C PRO A 492 -13.16 -13.26 -5.85
N TYR A 493 -14.03 -14.09 -5.32
CA TYR A 493 -15.48 -14.01 -5.60
C TYR A 493 -16.30 -13.40 -4.47
N ASP A 494 -15.70 -13.12 -3.34
CA ASP A 494 -16.43 -12.72 -2.13
C ASP A 494 -17.18 -11.40 -2.29
N PHE A 495 -16.59 -10.41 -2.97
CA PHE A 495 -17.28 -9.15 -3.26
C PHE A 495 -18.49 -9.37 -4.17
N LYS A 496 -18.35 -10.18 -5.24
CA LYS A 496 -19.44 -10.57 -6.14
C LYS A 496 -20.58 -11.24 -5.37
N GLU A 497 -20.27 -12.21 -4.51
CA GLU A 497 -21.28 -12.90 -3.71
C GLU A 497 -22.03 -11.95 -2.77
N VAL A 498 -21.31 -11.00 -2.15
CA VAL A 498 -21.93 -9.96 -1.32
C VAL A 498 -22.84 -9.07 -2.16
N ALA A 499 -22.40 -8.59 -3.32
CA ALA A 499 -23.20 -7.77 -4.24
C ALA A 499 -24.47 -8.50 -4.69
N GLN A 500 -24.36 -9.77 -5.08
CA GLN A 500 -25.51 -10.63 -5.43
C GLN A 500 -26.47 -10.81 -4.25
N SER A 501 -25.97 -10.87 -3.01
CA SER A 501 -26.81 -10.99 -1.82
C SER A 501 -27.58 -9.69 -1.48
N ILE A 502 -27.10 -8.55 -1.94
CA ILE A 502 -27.80 -7.24 -1.83
C ILE A 502 -28.90 -7.15 -2.90
N GLN A 503 -28.62 -7.62 -4.12
CA GLN A 503 -29.55 -7.60 -5.25
C GLN A 503 -29.83 -9.00 -5.82
N PRO A 504 -30.58 -9.87 -5.12
CA PRO A 504 -30.80 -11.24 -5.57
C PRO A 504 -31.48 -11.36 -6.94
N ARG A 505 -32.31 -10.36 -7.32
CA ARG A 505 -33.00 -10.34 -8.62
C ARG A 505 -32.05 -10.00 -9.78
N ASN A 506 -30.88 -9.43 -9.48
CA ASN A 506 -29.87 -9.04 -10.47
C ASN A 506 -28.68 -10.03 -10.47
N LYS A 507 -28.79 -11.14 -9.76
CA LYS A 507 -27.70 -12.09 -9.54
C LYS A 507 -27.03 -12.56 -10.83
N GLU A 508 -27.82 -12.99 -11.81
CA GLU A 508 -27.30 -13.52 -13.09
C GLU A 508 -26.55 -12.42 -13.88
N LYS A 509 -27.06 -11.19 -13.89
CA LYS A 509 -26.43 -10.08 -14.59
C LYS A 509 -25.11 -9.68 -13.92
N LEU A 510 -25.06 -9.64 -12.59
CA LEU A 510 -23.82 -9.40 -11.84
C LEU A 510 -22.79 -10.52 -12.06
N GLU A 511 -23.25 -11.79 -12.21
CA GLU A 511 -22.37 -12.91 -12.56
C GLU A 511 -21.73 -12.70 -13.94
N VAL A 512 -22.54 -12.37 -14.94
CA VAL A 512 -22.07 -12.11 -16.31
C VAL A 512 -21.11 -10.92 -16.34
N MET A 513 -21.44 -9.83 -15.65
CA MET A 513 -20.57 -8.65 -15.58
C MET A 513 -19.23 -8.95 -14.90
N PHE A 514 -19.26 -9.64 -13.77
CA PHE A 514 -18.03 -10.00 -13.09
C PHE A 514 -17.15 -10.88 -13.97
N LYS A 515 -17.74 -11.86 -14.64
CA LYS A 515 -17.02 -12.73 -15.56
C LYS A 515 -16.41 -11.94 -16.72
N HIS A 516 -17.19 -11.06 -17.34
CA HIS A 516 -16.77 -10.21 -18.44
C HIS A 516 -15.54 -9.35 -18.10
N TRP A 517 -15.56 -8.67 -16.94
CA TRP A 517 -14.48 -7.78 -16.54
C TRP A 517 -13.29 -8.48 -15.91
N MET A 518 -13.54 -9.53 -15.08
CA MET A 518 -12.50 -10.12 -14.24
C MET A 518 -11.89 -11.40 -14.81
N GLU A 519 -12.68 -12.18 -15.57
CA GLU A 519 -12.26 -13.51 -16.05
C GLU A 519 -12.00 -13.56 -17.55
N GLU A 520 -12.49 -12.58 -18.32
CA GLU A 520 -12.43 -12.57 -19.79
C GLU A 520 -11.61 -11.38 -20.33
N GLU A 521 -11.32 -11.40 -21.64
CA GLU A 521 -10.45 -10.45 -22.33
C GLU A 521 -11.29 -9.54 -23.23
N HIS A 522 -12.01 -8.56 -22.63
CA HIS A 522 -12.86 -7.59 -23.32
C HIS A 522 -12.37 -6.15 -23.19
N GLY A 523 -11.15 -5.94 -22.66
CA GLY A 523 -10.63 -4.60 -22.41
C GLY A 523 -10.51 -3.74 -23.66
N ASP A 524 -10.22 -4.33 -24.83
CA ASP A 524 -10.18 -3.58 -26.09
C ASP A 524 -11.54 -3.04 -26.52
N GLU A 525 -12.63 -3.74 -26.18
CA GLU A 525 -14.01 -3.33 -26.47
C GLU A 525 -14.49 -2.26 -25.48
N ASP A 526 -14.15 -2.42 -24.21
CA ASP A 526 -14.69 -1.60 -23.11
C ASP A 526 -13.87 -0.33 -22.84
N ILE A 527 -12.52 -0.40 -23.01
CA ILE A 527 -11.60 0.69 -22.70
C ILE A 527 -11.08 1.37 -23.97
N GLY A 528 -10.95 0.61 -25.04
CA GLY A 528 -10.43 1.02 -26.33
C GLY A 528 -9.06 0.45 -26.64
N GLN A 529 -8.84 0.17 -27.93
CA GLN A 529 -7.55 -0.30 -28.42
C GLN A 529 -6.49 0.78 -28.27
N GLY A 530 -5.27 0.35 -27.92
CA GLY A 530 -4.13 1.25 -27.84
C GLY A 530 -3.75 1.79 -29.23
N SER A 531 -4.02 3.07 -29.44
CA SER A 531 -3.45 3.85 -30.54
C SER A 531 -2.96 5.18 -29.99
N LEU A 532 -2.05 5.82 -30.72
CA LEU A 532 -1.59 7.16 -30.33
C LEU A 532 -2.75 8.15 -30.26
N GLU A 533 -3.70 8.06 -31.20
CA GLU A 533 -4.89 8.91 -31.20
C GLU A 533 -5.79 8.62 -30.00
N ALA A 534 -6.00 7.35 -29.63
CA ALA A 534 -6.79 6.98 -28.45
C ALA A 534 -6.14 7.47 -27.14
N LEU A 535 -4.81 7.33 -27.02
CA LEU A 535 -4.05 7.82 -25.88
C LEU A 535 -4.16 9.34 -25.76
N LEU A 536 -3.94 10.08 -26.86
CA LEU A 536 -4.05 11.52 -26.88
C LEU A 536 -5.48 12.00 -26.59
N ALA A 537 -6.50 11.35 -27.14
CA ALA A 537 -7.90 11.65 -26.83
C ALA A 537 -8.17 11.49 -25.32
N THR A 538 -7.65 10.44 -24.70
CA THR A 538 -7.79 10.21 -23.24
C THR A 538 -7.05 11.27 -22.42
N ILE A 539 -5.83 11.68 -22.83
CA ILE A 539 -5.08 12.77 -22.19
C ILE A 539 -5.84 14.09 -22.30
N MET A 540 -6.42 14.37 -23.48
CA MET A 540 -7.21 15.59 -23.71
C MET A 540 -8.51 15.58 -22.89
N GLU A 541 -9.22 14.46 -22.81
CA GLU A 541 -10.39 14.28 -21.94
C GLU A 541 -10.01 14.52 -20.47
N GLY A 542 -8.89 13.97 -20.02
CA GLY A 542 -8.33 14.19 -18.69
C GLY A 542 -7.92 15.65 -18.41
N ASN A 543 -7.57 16.44 -19.41
CA ASN A 543 -7.10 17.83 -19.29
C ASN A 543 -8.10 18.90 -19.78
N SER A 544 -9.35 18.54 -19.99
CA SER A 544 -10.37 19.39 -20.62
C SER A 544 -10.62 20.76 -19.97
N THR A 545 -10.14 20.98 -18.75
CA THR A 545 -10.26 22.26 -18.03
C THR A 545 -9.06 23.19 -18.18
N ASP A 546 -7.94 22.73 -18.76
CA ASP A 546 -6.70 23.51 -18.87
C ASP A 546 -6.37 23.74 -20.36
N ASN A 547 -6.79 24.89 -20.89
CA ASN A 547 -6.58 25.31 -22.31
C ASN A 547 -5.10 25.57 -22.71
N THR A 548 -4.13 25.04 -21.98
CA THR A 548 -2.70 25.37 -22.15
C THR A 548 -1.90 24.34 -22.96
N ILE A 549 -2.48 23.17 -23.26
CA ILE A 549 -1.76 22.12 -24.00
C ILE A 549 -2.11 22.21 -25.48
N ASP A 550 -1.12 22.59 -26.30
CA ASP A 550 -1.20 22.53 -27.77
C ASP A 550 -1.10 21.06 -28.20
N GLU A 551 -2.20 20.51 -28.72
CA GLU A 551 -2.30 19.13 -29.21
C GLU A 551 -1.20 18.79 -30.22
N GLN A 552 -0.85 19.71 -31.12
CA GLN A 552 0.21 19.50 -32.12
C GLN A 552 1.61 19.46 -31.47
N GLN A 553 1.80 20.23 -30.41
CA GLN A 553 3.07 20.24 -29.67
C GLN A 553 3.20 18.96 -28.84
N LEU A 554 2.14 18.50 -28.20
CA LEU A 554 2.10 17.24 -27.45
C LEU A 554 2.37 16.03 -28.36
N MET A 555 1.70 15.98 -29.53
CA MET A 555 1.96 14.97 -30.57
C MET A 555 3.43 14.92 -30.97
N LYS A 556 4.00 16.07 -31.28
CA LYS A 556 5.39 16.15 -31.75
C LYS A 556 6.42 15.75 -30.69
N GLU A 557 6.18 16.08 -29.42
CA GLU A 557 7.05 15.66 -28.33
C GLU A 557 6.91 14.17 -28.06
N PHE A 558 5.70 13.61 -28.14
CA PHE A 558 5.46 12.18 -27.97
C PHE A 558 6.03 11.34 -29.13
N GLU A 559 5.90 11.79 -30.39
CA GLU A 559 6.56 11.17 -31.55
C GLU A 559 8.08 11.17 -31.43
N LYS A 560 8.68 12.28 -31.01
CA LYS A 560 10.11 12.34 -30.74
C LYS A 560 10.54 11.35 -29.63
N LEU A 561 9.71 11.22 -28.61
CA LEU A 561 9.96 10.28 -27.51
C LEU A 561 9.95 8.85 -28.03
N LEU A 562 8.93 8.47 -28.81
CA LEU A 562 8.85 7.15 -29.44
C LEU A 562 10.03 6.88 -30.38
N ASP A 563 10.46 7.86 -31.18
CA ASP A 563 11.62 7.74 -32.07
C ASP A 563 12.93 7.56 -31.30
N GLN A 564 13.12 8.28 -30.20
CA GLN A 564 14.30 8.13 -29.34
C GLN A 564 14.36 6.76 -28.68
N ILE A 565 13.22 6.18 -28.39
CA ILE A 565 13.05 4.89 -27.74
C ILE A 565 13.25 3.73 -28.72
N GLN A 566 12.82 3.89 -29.99
CA GLN A 566 12.99 2.89 -31.04
C GLN A 566 14.41 2.87 -31.66
N THR A 567 15.20 3.91 -31.41
CA THR A 567 16.57 4.00 -31.93
C THR A 567 17.56 3.65 -30.79
N PRO A 568 18.19 2.47 -30.79
CA PRO A 568 19.17 2.13 -29.76
C PRO A 568 20.33 3.15 -29.78
N PRO A 569 20.87 3.54 -28.63
CA PRO A 569 22.05 4.41 -28.59
C PRO A 569 23.20 3.73 -29.34
N GLN A 570 23.77 4.47 -30.27
CA GLN A 570 24.94 4.02 -31.07
C GLN A 570 26.19 3.85 -30.19
#